data_9a73819bd03b0db4cb794fbfb3bc60c0
#
_entry.id   9a73819bd03b0db4cb794fbfb3bc60c0
#
_cell.length_a   1.000
_cell.length_b   1.000
_cell.length_c   1.000
_cell.angle_alpha   90.00
_cell.angle_beta   90.00
_cell.angle_gamma   90.00
#
_symmetry.space_group_name_H-M   'P 1'
#
loop_
_entity.id
_entity.type
_entity.pdbx_description
1 polymer ?
#
loop_
_entity_poly.entity_id
_entity_poly.type
_entity_poly.pdbx_seq_one_letter_code
_entity_poly.pdbx_strand_id
1 'polypeptide(L)'
;MALSPSARQQQILTWLQENHTLSVQLLAERLQVSQMTIHRDLARLAQGGQVRKVYGGAVLASPLPETPPPASPRCAMCHQPIPGRATVTIQLLNGDSLQACCPHCGLMLLHNYPNAASILARDFLYGRMVNARQAFFVIGSDVQLCCIPSTLCFASQTDAQKFQRGFGGQVLAFTAVMAHLAAHHRQPHTSQ
;
A
#
# COMPACT_ATOMS: atom_id res chain seq x y z
N MET A 1 -3.45 45.88 -3.28
CA MET A 1 -3.18 45.82 -1.83
C MET A 1 -3.02 44.38 -1.40
N ALA A 2 -1.93 44.03 -0.72
CA ALA A 2 -1.71 42.68 -0.23
C ALA A 2 -2.74 42.37 0.90
N LEU A 3 -3.39 41.23 0.83
CA LEU A 3 -4.31 40.76 1.86
C LEU A 3 -3.61 40.56 3.21
N SER A 4 -4.27 40.91 4.31
CA SER A 4 -3.78 40.55 5.64
C SER A 4 -3.68 39.03 5.79
N PRO A 5 -2.84 38.49 6.68
CA PRO A 5 -2.71 37.05 6.86
C PRO A 5 -4.03 36.35 7.15
N SER A 6 -4.90 36.93 7.98
CA SER A 6 -6.22 36.39 8.30
C SER A 6 -7.16 36.40 7.10
N ALA A 7 -7.22 37.49 6.35
CA ALA A 7 -8.05 37.60 5.14
C ALA A 7 -7.57 36.61 4.06
N ARG A 8 -6.27 36.42 3.94
CA ARG A 8 -5.67 35.47 2.98
C ARG A 8 -6.01 34.01 3.36
N GLN A 9 -5.90 33.67 4.63
CA GLN A 9 -6.30 32.34 5.14
C GLN A 9 -7.78 32.06 4.89
N GLN A 10 -8.66 33.03 5.13
CA GLN A 10 -10.08 32.89 4.84
C GLN A 10 -10.35 32.69 3.34
N GLN A 11 -9.64 33.41 2.48
CA GLN A 11 -9.76 33.25 1.04
C GLN A 11 -9.30 31.85 0.56
N ILE A 12 -8.24 31.31 1.17
CA ILE A 12 -7.77 29.94 0.90
C ILE A 12 -8.86 28.92 1.27
N LEU A 13 -9.53 29.08 2.42
CA LEU A 13 -10.61 28.19 2.85
C LEU A 13 -11.80 28.25 1.88
N THR A 14 -12.23 29.44 1.46
CA THR A 14 -13.31 29.61 0.49
C THR A 14 -12.99 28.87 -0.82
N TRP A 15 -11.81 29.06 -1.35
CA TRP A 15 -11.40 28.38 -2.60
C TRP A 15 -11.28 26.86 -2.45
N LEU A 16 -10.87 26.36 -1.28
CA LEU A 16 -10.84 24.94 -1.00
C LEU A 16 -12.24 24.33 -0.89
N GLN A 17 -13.25 25.11 -0.46
CA GLN A 17 -14.65 24.67 -0.47
C GLN A 17 -15.18 24.46 -1.90
N GLU A 18 -14.76 25.33 -2.82
CA GLU A 18 -15.17 25.26 -4.23
C GLU A 18 -14.43 24.18 -5.04
N ASN A 19 -13.13 24.00 -4.76
CA ASN A 19 -12.25 23.21 -5.62
C ASN A 19 -11.72 21.92 -4.98
N HIS A 20 -12.10 21.61 -3.73
CA HIS A 20 -11.69 20.46 -2.93
C HIS A 20 -10.16 20.33 -2.69
N THR A 21 -9.33 20.62 -3.69
CA THR A 21 -7.85 20.55 -3.62
C THR A 21 -7.24 21.72 -4.35
N LEU A 22 -6.22 22.36 -3.74
CA LEU A 22 -5.47 23.45 -4.39
C LEU A 22 -3.96 23.25 -4.17
N SER A 23 -3.18 23.51 -5.21
CA SER A 23 -1.72 23.47 -5.11
C SER A 23 -1.15 24.75 -4.48
N VAL A 24 0.01 24.61 -3.82
CA VAL A 24 0.75 25.76 -3.25
C VAL A 24 1.10 26.77 -4.33
N GLN A 25 1.47 26.30 -5.52
CA GLN A 25 1.83 27.17 -6.64
C GLN A 25 0.62 28.02 -7.07
N LEU A 26 -0.54 27.40 -7.29
CA LEU A 26 -1.76 28.12 -7.70
C LEU A 26 -2.21 29.14 -6.65
N LEU A 27 -2.11 28.77 -5.36
CA LEU A 27 -2.42 29.71 -4.26
C LEU A 27 -1.46 30.89 -4.22
N ALA A 28 -0.16 30.67 -4.44
CA ALA A 28 0.85 31.71 -4.47
C ALA A 28 0.62 32.69 -5.64
N GLU A 29 0.30 32.17 -6.81
CA GLU A 29 -0.02 32.97 -8.01
C GLU A 29 -1.29 33.81 -7.83
N ARG A 30 -2.38 33.21 -7.36
CA ARG A 30 -3.66 33.91 -7.18
C ARG A 30 -3.62 34.98 -6.08
N LEU A 31 -2.86 34.73 -5.01
CA LEU A 31 -2.74 35.66 -3.88
C LEU A 31 -1.55 36.61 -4.02
N GLN A 32 -0.76 36.49 -5.07
CA GLN A 32 0.44 37.28 -5.36
C GLN A 32 1.41 37.32 -4.18
N VAL A 33 1.66 36.18 -3.56
CA VAL A 33 2.61 36.00 -2.46
C VAL A 33 3.57 34.85 -2.75
N SER A 34 4.68 34.76 -2.01
CA SER A 34 5.62 33.67 -2.17
C SER A 34 5.01 32.33 -1.72
N GLN A 35 5.47 31.22 -2.31
CA GLN A 35 5.07 29.87 -1.88
C GLN A 35 5.38 29.64 -0.40
N MET A 36 6.47 30.23 0.13
CA MET A 36 6.81 30.14 1.54
C MET A 36 5.74 30.81 2.44
N THR A 37 5.14 31.90 1.97
CA THR A 37 4.01 32.53 2.67
C THR A 37 2.79 31.60 2.70
N ILE A 38 2.47 30.96 1.58
CA ILE A 38 1.41 29.96 1.50
C ILE A 38 1.68 28.76 2.43
N HIS A 39 2.92 28.26 2.45
CA HIS A 39 3.28 27.17 3.37
C HIS A 39 3.04 27.51 4.84
N ARG A 40 3.32 28.78 5.26
CA ARG A 40 3.05 29.25 6.63
C ARG A 40 1.55 29.36 6.90
N ASP A 41 0.78 29.90 5.95
CA ASP A 41 -0.66 30.01 6.09
C ASP A 41 -1.34 28.62 6.18
N LEU A 42 -0.96 27.70 5.29
CA LEU A 42 -1.45 26.33 5.33
C LEU A 42 -1.02 25.59 6.61
N ALA A 43 0.14 25.90 7.17
CA ALA A 43 0.57 25.33 8.45
C ALA A 43 -0.33 25.79 9.60
N ARG A 44 -0.69 27.09 9.64
CA ARG A 44 -1.60 27.65 10.66
C ARG A 44 -3.02 27.08 10.52
N LEU A 45 -3.54 27.01 9.29
CA LEU A 45 -4.85 26.40 9.02
C LEU A 45 -4.89 24.91 9.38
N ALA A 46 -3.80 24.20 9.18
CA ALA A 46 -3.68 22.79 9.55
C ALA A 46 -3.61 22.60 11.08
N GLN A 47 -2.90 23.48 11.80
CA GLN A 47 -2.89 23.51 13.27
C GLN A 47 -4.28 23.79 13.83
N GLY A 48 -5.06 24.64 13.15
CA GLY A 48 -6.48 24.91 13.48
C GLY A 48 -7.44 23.83 13.03
N GLY A 49 -6.98 22.71 12.46
CA GLY A 49 -7.84 21.61 12.01
C GLY A 49 -8.72 21.94 10.80
N GLN A 50 -8.47 23.05 10.10
CA GLN A 50 -9.31 23.51 8.99
C GLN A 50 -8.89 22.95 7.64
N VAL A 51 -7.61 22.61 7.47
CA VAL A 51 -7.06 22.00 6.25
C VAL A 51 -6.14 20.85 6.59
N ARG A 52 -5.99 19.92 5.64
CA ARG A 52 -4.97 18.87 5.66
C ARG A 52 -3.99 19.10 4.54
N LYS A 53 -2.69 19.16 4.87
CA LYS A 53 -1.63 19.29 3.88
C LYS A 53 -1.49 17.97 3.10
N VAL A 54 -1.36 18.08 1.78
CA VAL A 54 -1.06 16.96 0.86
C VAL A 54 0.18 17.30 0.06
N TYR A 55 0.72 16.34 -0.69
CA TYR A 55 1.90 16.61 -1.52
C TYR A 55 1.59 17.73 -2.53
N GLY A 56 2.37 18.81 -2.45
CA GLY A 56 2.24 19.99 -3.34
C GLY A 56 1.04 20.91 -3.07
N GLY A 57 0.20 20.66 -2.03
CA GLY A 57 -1.00 21.47 -1.82
C GLY A 57 -1.71 21.25 -0.49
N ALA A 58 -3.02 21.55 -0.49
CA ALA A 58 -3.90 21.34 0.64
C ALA A 58 -5.31 20.94 0.19
N VAL A 59 -6.02 20.24 1.09
CA VAL A 59 -7.46 19.94 1.00
C VAL A 59 -8.14 20.44 2.25
N LEU A 60 -9.47 20.69 2.20
CA LEU A 60 -10.22 20.94 3.43
C LEU A 60 -10.02 19.76 4.39
N ALA A 61 -9.83 20.05 5.65
CA ALA A 61 -10.07 19.07 6.69
C ALA A 61 -11.59 18.85 6.74
N SER A 62 -12.07 17.91 5.91
CA SER A 62 -13.42 17.40 6.13
C SER A 62 -13.46 16.88 7.56
N PRO A 63 -14.49 17.15 8.37
CA PRO A 63 -14.70 16.37 9.56
C PRO A 63 -14.68 14.92 9.07
N LEU A 64 -13.66 14.16 9.50
CA LEU A 64 -13.64 12.74 9.26
C LEU A 64 -15.00 12.24 9.71
N PRO A 65 -15.79 11.51 8.89
CA PRO A 65 -16.97 10.87 9.42
C PRO A 65 -16.49 10.11 10.67
N GLU A 66 -17.16 10.29 11.80
CA GLU A 66 -16.89 9.57 13.05
C GLU A 66 -17.16 8.04 12.94
N THR A 67 -17.37 7.55 11.72
CA THR A 67 -17.24 6.13 11.44
C THR A 67 -15.77 5.79 11.56
N PRO A 68 -15.40 4.94 12.56
CA PRO A 68 -14.05 4.42 12.63
C PRO A 68 -13.71 3.89 11.23
N PRO A 69 -12.50 4.16 10.70
CA PRO A 69 -12.11 3.63 9.39
C PRO A 69 -12.44 2.15 9.38
N PRO A 70 -13.06 1.62 8.31
CA PRO A 70 -13.41 0.20 8.24
C PRO A 70 -12.18 -0.57 8.69
N ALA A 71 -12.34 -1.43 9.68
CA ALA A 71 -11.23 -2.15 10.31
C ALA A 71 -10.35 -2.68 9.18
N SER A 72 -9.08 -2.28 9.17
CA SER A 72 -8.14 -2.66 8.09
C SER A 72 -8.29 -4.16 7.85
N PRO A 73 -8.50 -4.60 6.59
CA PRO A 73 -8.72 -6.01 6.30
C PRO A 73 -7.59 -6.83 6.93
N ARG A 74 -7.97 -7.92 7.59
CA ARG A 74 -7.01 -8.80 8.25
C ARG A 74 -6.65 -9.96 7.32
N CYS A 75 -5.42 -10.39 7.39
CA CYS A 75 -4.93 -11.55 6.66
C CYS A 75 -5.69 -12.81 7.09
N ALA A 76 -6.28 -13.53 6.13
CA ALA A 76 -7.01 -14.77 6.40
C ALA A 76 -6.10 -15.90 6.94
N MET A 77 -4.77 -15.79 6.81
CA MET A 77 -3.80 -16.77 7.31
C MET A 77 -3.25 -16.42 8.69
N CYS A 78 -2.68 -15.23 8.86
CA CYS A 78 -1.97 -14.84 10.09
C CYS A 78 -2.70 -13.79 10.94
N HIS A 79 -3.88 -13.35 10.53
CA HIS A 79 -4.74 -12.37 11.20
C HIS A 79 -4.13 -10.98 11.42
N GLN A 80 -2.93 -10.72 10.92
CA GLN A 80 -2.29 -9.41 10.97
C GLN A 80 -2.96 -8.42 10.00
N PRO A 81 -2.89 -7.10 10.27
CA PRO A 81 -3.34 -6.09 9.33
C PRO A 81 -2.66 -6.25 7.98
N ILE A 82 -3.37 -5.94 6.89
CA ILE A 82 -2.83 -6.04 5.54
C ILE A 82 -2.20 -4.70 5.14
N PRO A 83 -0.86 -4.60 5.01
CA PRO A 83 -0.18 -3.34 4.72
C PRO A 83 -0.35 -2.85 3.28
N GLY A 84 -1.05 -3.59 2.44
CA GLY A 84 -1.36 -3.23 1.05
C GLY A 84 -0.21 -3.40 0.04
N ARG A 85 1.04 -3.45 0.48
CA ARG A 85 2.20 -3.41 -0.42
C ARG A 85 2.53 -4.76 -1.09
N ALA A 86 2.13 -5.87 -0.47
CA ALA A 86 2.38 -7.22 -0.97
C ALA A 86 1.13 -8.11 -0.93
N THR A 87 -0.05 -7.49 -0.96
CA THR A 87 -1.35 -8.16 -0.81
C THR A 87 -1.56 -9.26 -1.84
N VAL A 88 -2.15 -10.35 -1.39
CA VAL A 88 -2.68 -11.42 -2.25
C VAL A 88 -4.19 -11.51 -2.06
N THR A 89 -4.91 -11.65 -3.16
CA THR A 89 -6.36 -11.90 -3.18
C THR A 89 -6.64 -13.23 -3.85
N ILE A 90 -7.38 -14.09 -3.17
CA ILE A 90 -7.81 -15.41 -3.67
C ILE A 90 -9.31 -15.35 -3.86
N GLN A 91 -9.78 -15.57 -5.09
CA GLN A 91 -11.19 -15.74 -5.41
C GLN A 91 -11.58 -17.22 -5.32
N LEU A 92 -12.62 -17.53 -4.58
CA LEU A 92 -13.18 -18.88 -4.48
C LEU A 92 -14.31 -19.09 -5.50
N LEU A 93 -14.58 -20.35 -5.83
CA LEU A 93 -15.63 -20.70 -6.80
C LEU A 93 -17.04 -20.30 -6.34
N ASN A 94 -17.27 -20.19 -5.03
CA ASN A 94 -18.54 -19.77 -4.44
C ASN A 94 -18.77 -18.24 -4.46
N GLY A 95 -17.81 -17.46 -5.03
CA GLY A 95 -17.87 -16.01 -5.09
C GLY A 95 -17.18 -15.28 -3.92
N ASP A 96 -16.81 -15.98 -2.85
CA ASP A 96 -16.08 -15.40 -1.72
C ASP A 96 -14.66 -15.03 -2.11
N SER A 97 -14.08 -14.05 -1.40
CA SER A 97 -12.68 -13.67 -1.55
C SER A 97 -11.93 -13.70 -0.22
N LEU A 98 -10.71 -14.21 -0.26
CA LEU A 98 -9.79 -14.21 0.85
C LEU A 98 -8.65 -13.23 0.55
N GLN A 99 -8.22 -12.49 1.57
CA GLN A 99 -7.08 -11.59 1.46
C GLN A 99 -5.94 -12.03 2.37
N ALA A 100 -4.72 -11.96 1.86
CA ALA A 100 -3.52 -12.24 2.62
C ALA A 100 -2.56 -11.04 2.58
N CYS A 101 -1.80 -10.86 3.65
CA CYS A 101 -0.90 -9.72 3.83
C CYS A 101 0.32 -9.76 2.89
N CYS A 102 0.72 -10.95 2.44
CA CYS A 102 1.90 -11.16 1.59
C CYS A 102 1.77 -12.45 0.78
N PRO A 103 2.63 -12.66 -0.25
CA PRO A 103 2.65 -13.88 -1.04
C PRO A 103 2.87 -15.15 -0.23
N HIS A 104 3.71 -15.13 0.83
CA HIS A 104 3.86 -16.28 1.73
C HIS A 104 2.50 -16.74 2.29
N CYS A 105 1.77 -15.85 2.95
CA CYS A 105 0.46 -16.18 3.52
C CYS A 105 -0.57 -16.59 2.45
N GLY A 106 -0.57 -15.91 1.28
CA GLY A 106 -1.48 -16.22 0.18
C GLY A 106 -1.24 -17.61 -0.42
N LEU A 107 0.02 -17.97 -0.64
CA LEU A 107 0.41 -19.28 -1.15
C LEU A 107 0.14 -20.40 -0.14
N MET A 108 0.34 -20.13 1.15
CA MET A 108 -0.02 -21.08 2.22
C MET A 108 -1.54 -21.32 2.30
N LEU A 109 -2.37 -20.30 2.14
CA LEU A 109 -3.82 -20.45 2.08
C LEU A 109 -4.27 -21.38 0.94
N LEU A 110 -3.58 -21.38 -0.20
CA LEU A 110 -3.92 -22.26 -1.32
C LEU A 110 -3.84 -23.75 -1.01
N HIS A 111 -3.09 -24.19 0.00
CA HIS A 111 -3.13 -25.57 0.46
C HIS A 111 -4.52 -25.98 0.96
N ASN A 112 -5.25 -25.02 1.57
CA ASN A 112 -6.59 -25.25 2.09
C ASN A 112 -7.67 -24.98 1.02
N TYR A 113 -7.32 -24.30 -0.07
CA TYR A 113 -8.24 -23.90 -1.16
C TYR A 113 -7.66 -24.27 -2.54
N PRO A 114 -7.41 -25.57 -2.83
CA PRO A 114 -6.77 -26.00 -4.09
C PRO A 114 -7.58 -25.63 -5.33
N ASN A 115 -8.90 -25.51 -5.20
CA ASN A 115 -9.85 -25.17 -6.27
C ASN A 115 -10.17 -23.67 -6.31
N ALA A 116 -9.28 -22.80 -5.87
CA ALA A 116 -9.45 -21.36 -6.02
C ALA A 116 -9.62 -20.97 -7.50
N ALA A 117 -10.68 -20.17 -7.79
CA ALA A 117 -10.99 -19.71 -9.15
C ALA A 117 -9.87 -18.82 -9.72
N SER A 118 -9.34 -17.91 -8.89
CA SER A 118 -8.18 -17.10 -9.26
C SER A 118 -7.34 -16.72 -8.04
N ILE A 119 -6.07 -16.42 -8.28
CA ILE A 119 -5.17 -15.87 -7.29
C ILE A 119 -4.40 -14.72 -7.91
N LEU A 120 -4.57 -13.53 -7.31
CA LEU A 120 -3.91 -12.30 -7.72
C LEU A 120 -2.95 -11.88 -6.62
N ALA A 121 -1.70 -11.62 -7.01
CA ALA A 121 -0.67 -11.10 -6.10
C ALA A 121 -0.23 -9.71 -6.57
N ARG A 122 0.14 -8.84 -5.63
CA ARG A 122 0.67 -7.54 -5.98
C ARG A 122 2.15 -7.67 -6.35
N ASP A 123 2.50 -7.20 -7.56
CA ASP A 123 3.89 -7.05 -7.99
C ASP A 123 4.63 -6.11 -7.04
N PHE A 124 5.79 -6.54 -6.55
CA PHE A 124 6.53 -5.81 -5.53
C PHE A 124 7.13 -4.49 -6.04
N LEU A 125 7.58 -4.44 -7.30
CA LEU A 125 8.21 -3.25 -7.87
C LEU A 125 7.17 -2.24 -8.35
N TYR A 126 6.19 -2.70 -9.12
CA TYR A 126 5.26 -1.80 -9.83
C TYR A 126 3.90 -1.67 -9.16
N GLY A 127 3.60 -2.49 -8.13
CA GLY A 127 2.38 -2.40 -7.35
C GLY A 127 1.10 -2.84 -8.06
N ARG A 128 1.18 -3.33 -9.30
CA ARG A 128 0.03 -3.85 -10.06
C ARG A 128 -0.34 -5.26 -9.61
N MET A 129 -1.62 -5.63 -9.75
CA MET A 129 -2.07 -7.00 -9.49
C MET A 129 -1.73 -7.90 -10.68
N VAL A 130 -1.17 -9.06 -10.42
CA VAL A 130 -0.76 -10.05 -11.42
C VAL A 130 -1.31 -11.42 -11.05
N ASN A 131 -1.55 -12.27 -12.06
CA ASN A 131 -1.92 -13.66 -11.81
C ASN A 131 -0.74 -14.40 -11.17
N ALA A 132 -0.92 -14.82 -9.92
CA ALA A 132 0.15 -15.46 -9.16
C ALA A 132 0.64 -16.78 -9.80
N ARG A 133 -0.24 -17.50 -10.53
CA ARG A 133 0.13 -18.74 -11.22
C ARG A 133 1.13 -18.52 -12.37
N GLN A 134 1.20 -17.28 -12.89
CA GLN A 134 2.12 -16.89 -13.98
C GLN A 134 3.26 -16.01 -13.46
N ALA A 135 3.28 -15.69 -12.18
CA ALA A 135 4.26 -14.81 -11.55
C ALA A 135 5.52 -15.58 -11.12
N PHE A 136 6.55 -14.79 -10.80
CA PHE A 136 7.81 -15.25 -10.22
C PHE A 136 7.91 -14.74 -8.79
N PHE A 137 8.57 -15.53 -7.94
CA PHE A 137 8.68 -15.22 -6.52
C PHE A 137 10.16 -15.22 -6.10
N VAL A 138 10.52 -14.25 -5.26
CA VAL A 138 11.81 -14.25 -4.57
C VAL A 138 11.58 -14.61 -3.11
N ILE A 139 12.21 -15.69 -2.65
CA ILE A 139 12.13 -16.15 -1.26
C ILE A 139 13.44 -15.90 -0.55
N GLY A 140 13.37 -15.48 0.71
CA GLY A 140 14.52 -15.35 1.60
C GLY A 140 15.49 -14.25 1.20
N SER A 141 14.97 -13.17 0.57
CA SER A 141 15.75 -11.94 0.35
C SER A 141 15.96 -11.16 1.64
N ASP A 142 16.92 -10.23 1.63
CA ASP A 142 17.18 -9.31 2.75
C ASP A 142 15.99 -8.37 3.02
N VAL A 143 15.07 -8.20 2.05
CA VAL A 143 13.87 -7.40 2.20
C VAL A 143 12.81 -8.20 2.94
N GLN A 144 12.50 -7.79 4.16
CA GLN A 144 11.49 -8.41 5.01
C GLN A 144 10.25 -7.51 5.09
N LEU A 145 9.06 -8.08 4.85
CA LEU A 145 7.78 -7.36 4.96
C LEU A 145 6.99 -7.79 6.20
N CYS A 146 6.53 -9.05 6.24
CA CYS A 146 5.70 -9.55 7.34
C CYS A 146 6.04 -10.97 7.78
N CYS A 147 6.42 -11.86 6.86
CA CYS A 147 6.72 -13.26 7.16
C CYS A 147 8.21 -13.57 6.92
N ILE A 148 8.76 -14.50 7.72
CA ILE A 148 10.11 -15.05 7.55
C ILE A 148 9.97 -16.54 7.25
N PRO A 149 10.55 -17.02 6.14
CA PRO A 149 11.26 -16.28 5.10
C PRO A 149 10.32 -15.35 4.30
N SER A 150 10.87 -14.18 3.90
CA SER A 150 10.14 -13.23 3.06
C SER A 150 9.83 -13.86 1.70
N THR A 151 8.64 -13.60 1.17
CA THR A 151 8.25 -14.02 -0.17
C THR A 151 7.68 -12.82 -0.91
N LEU A 152 8.30 -12.44 -2.02
CA LEU A 152 7.94 -11.28 -2.82
C LEU A 152 7.51 -11.74 -4.22
N CYS A 153 6.50 -11.10 -4.80
CA CYS A 153 5.94 -11.44 -6.10
C CYS A 153 6.40 -10.45 -7.19
N PHE A 154 6.72 -10.95 -8.36
CA PHE A 154 7.16 -10.20 -9.54
C PHE A 154 6.41 -10.67 -10.78
N ALA A 155 5.98 -9.73 -11.62
CA ALA A 155 5.31 -10.03 -12.87
C ALA A 155 6.23 -10.69 -13.91
N SER A 156 7.54 -10.42 -13.85
CA SER A 156 8.50 -10.95 -14.80
C SER A 156 9.70 -11.62 -14.12
N GLN A 157 10.22 -12.67 -14.76
CA GLN A 157 11.42 -13.35 -14.31
C GLN A 157 12.64 -12.41 -14.29
N THR A 158 12.74 -11.57 -15.30
CA THR A 158 13.86 -10.61 -15.41
C THR A 158 13.90 -9.65 -14.23
N ASP A 159 12.75 -9.13 -13.78
CA ASP A 159 12.67 -8.22 -12.66
C ASP A 159 12.95 -8.94 -11.33
N ALA A 160 12.45 -10.18 -11.17
CA ALA A 160 12.79 -11.04 -10.03
C ALA A 160 14.30 -11.30 -9.93
N GLN A 161 14.97 -11.59 -11.07
CA GLN A 161 16.41 -11.81 -11.12
C GLN A 161 17.22 -10.54 -10.86
N LYS A 162 16.79 -9.38 -11.36
CA LYS A 162 17.42 -8.10 -11.04
C LYS A 162 17.32 -7.80 -9.55
N PHE A 163 16.15 -8.03 -8.96
CA PHE A 163 15.93 -7.86 -7.53
C PHE A 163 16.82 -8.82 -6.72
N GLN A 164 16.85 -10.10 -7.08
CA GLN A 164 17.69 -11.11 -6.43
C GLN A 164 19.17 -10.73 -6.40
N ARG A 165 19.70 -10.17 -7.50
CA ARG A 165 21.11 -9.74 -7.57
C ARG A 165 21.44 -8.62 -6.57
N GLY A 166 20.48 -7.77 -6.23
CA GLY A 166 20.69 -6.68 -5.28
C GLY A 166 20.38 -7.03 -3.83
N PHE A 167 19.43 -7.94 -3.60
CA PHE A 167 18.86 -8.21 -2.28
C PHE A 167 18.89 -9.68 -1.87
N GLY A 168 19.56 -10.54 -2.64
CA GLY A 168 19.67 -11.96 -2.33
C GLY A 168 18.35 -12.73 -2.51
N GLY A 169 18.31 -13.93 -1.94
CA GLY A 169 17.18 -14.84 -2.04
C GLY A 169 17.23 -15.78 -3.23
N GLN A 170 16.14 -16.50 -3.46
CA GLN A 170 15.99 -17.46 -4.56
C GLN A 170 14.78 -17.11 -5.43
N VAL A 171 14.97 -17.06 -6.75
CA VAL A 171 13.87 -16.87 -7.72
C VAL A 171 13.21 -18.20 -8.03
N LEU A 172 11.90 -18.29 -7.83
CA LEU A 172 11.10 -19.48 -8.08
C LEU A 172 9.86 -19.13 -8.91
N ALA A 173 9.48 -20.02 -9.83
CA ALA A 173 8.17 -20.00 -10.47
C ALA A 173 7.08 -20.52 -9.52
N PHE A 174 5.82 -20.33 -9.85
CA PHE A 174 4.67 -20.66 -8.99
C PHE A 174 4.71 -22.09 -8.44
N THR A 175 4.90 -23.10 -9.29
CA THR A 175 4.93 -24.51 -8.86
C THR A 175 6.11 -24.80 -7.92
N ALA A 176 7.25 -24.21 -8.18
CA ALA A 176 8.45 -24.40 -7.36
C ALA A 176 8.32 -23.70 -6.00
N VAL A 177 7.73 -22.50 -5.94
CA VAL A 177 7.49 -21.81 -4.65
C VAL A 177 6.48 -22.57 -3.80
N MET A 178 5.43 -23.12 -4.39
CA MET A 178 4.45 -23.94 -3.69
C MET A 178 5.09 -25.19 -3.07
N ALA A 179 5.94 -25.89 -3.84
CA ALA A 179 6.69 -27.07 -3.34
C ALA A 179 7.67 -26.68 -2.22
N HIS A 180 8.38 -25.56 -2.37
CA HIS A 180 9.31 -25.05 -1.38
C HIS A 180 8.60 -24.75 -0.04
N LEU A 181 7.48 -24.03 -0.06
CA LEU A 181 6.72 -23.70 1.15
C LEU A 181 6.12 -24.95 1.80
N ALA A 182 5.61 -25.92 1.02
CA ALA A 182 5.10 -27.16 1.54
C ALA A 182 6.17 -28.00 2.27
N ALA A 183 7.38 -28.01 1.79
CA ALA A 183 8.50 -28.73 2.40
C ALA A 183 8.93 -28.11 3.75
N HIS A 184 8.91 -26.78 3.86
CA HIS A 184 9.36 -26.07 5.06
C HIS A 184 8.27 -25.94 6.13
N HIS A 185 7.00 -26.06 5.77
CA HIS A 185 5.91 -26.00 6.75
C HIS A 185 5.76 -27.27 7.59
N ARG A 186 6.38 -28.38 7.19
CA ARG A 186 6.39 -29.65 7.93
C ARG A 186 7.39 -29.73 9.07
N GLN A 187 8.25 -28.74 9.26
CA GLN A 187 9.15 -28.69 10.40
C GLN A 187 8.46 -28.01 11.58
N PRO A 188 8.15 -28.72 12.70
CA PRO A 188 7.66 -28.07 13.90
C PRO A 188 8.74 -27.09 14.39
N HIS A 189 8.34 -25.86 14.70
CA HIS A 189 9.19 -24.90 15.41
C HIS A 189 9.64 -25.54 16.73
N THR A 190 10.83 -26.10 16.78
CA THR A 190 11.53 -26.35 18.02
C THR A 190 11.98 -24.99 18.53
N SER A 191 11.24 -24.47 19.48
CA SER A 191 11.59 -23.29 20.28
C SER A 191 12.92 -23.54 20.98
N GLN A 192 13.90 -22.70 20.71
CA GLN A 192 15.02 -22.43 21.63
C GLN A 192 14.84 -21.05 22.21
#